data_f54215cd2b46676b906caca9e5d36b96
#
_entry.id   f54215cd2b46676b906caca9e5d36b96
#
_cell.length_a   1.000
_cell.length_b   1.000
_cell.length_c   1.000
_cell.angle_alpha   90.00
_cell.angle_beta   90.00
_cell.angle_gamma   90.00
#
_symmetry.space_group_name_H-M   'P 1'
#
loop_
_entity.id
_entity.type
_entity.pdbx_description
1 polymer ?
#
loop_
_entity_poly.entity_id
_entity_poly.type
_entity_poly.pdbx_seq_one_letter_code
_entity_poly.pdbx_strand_id
1 'polypeptide(L)'
;MKNRKVRQMLASSMAVVVGAGLIGTCAYEDSIKAHAQEVNIQKLEETAEQALGDSTVEEDGSLYKDESVYVKADASGKVNETTVTEWLKNPNNGKTEDVTELQNVENVKGDETYTTDSEGSVSWKSEGKDIYYQGTTDKELPVDVEITYTLDGKKVEAKDLKGKDGKLEMKVQYTNQSKETVDVSGESVEMYTPFAMVTAMMLPNDEYTNVMIDHGKIVSDGDKNIVVGLGFPGMEENLNLEGKDIDIDIPDSFT
;
A
#
# COMPACT_ATOMS: atom_id res chain seq x y z
N MET A 1 2.84 10.55 39.22
CA MET A 1 3.20 10.54 37.80
C MET A 1 3.47 9.09 37.39
N LYS A 2 2.51 8.42 36.76
CA LYS A 2 2.66 7.05 36.28
C LYS A 2 3.01 7.12 34.80
N ASN A 3 4.25 6.74 34.45
CA ASN A 3 4.68 6.56 33.09
C ASN A 3 3.81 5.45 32.44
N ARG A 4 2.87 5.86 31.59
CA ARG A 4 2.22 4.97 30.65
C ARG A 4 3.25 4.64 29.57
N LYS A 5 3.91 3.50 29.68
CA LYS A 5 4.60 2.90 28.54
C LYS A 5 3.52 2.51 27.53
N VAL A 6 3.37 3.30 26.50
CA VAL A 6 2.66 2.88 25.30
C VAL A 6 3.50 1.73 24.73
N ARG A 7 2.99 0.51 24.84
CA ARG A 7 3.54 -0.61 24.07
C ARG A 7 3.20 -0.29 22.61
N GLN A 8 4.19 0.10 21.84
CA GLN A 8 4.10 0.07 20.40
C GLN A 8 3.88 -1.38 20.01
N MET A 9 2.67 -1.71 19.60
CA MET A 9 2.41 -2.95 18.90
C MET A 9 3.00 -2.79 17.50
N LEU A 10 3.65 -3.82 17.03
CA LEU A 10 4.04 -3.97 15.63
C LEU A 10 2.74 -3.98 14.82
N ALA A 11 2.37 -2.83 14.30
CA ALA A 11 1.37 -2.75 13.24
C ALA A 11 2.06 -3.24 11.97
N SER A 12 1.57 -4.31 11.37
CA SER A 12 1.96 -4.66 10.01
C SER A 12 1.32 -3.65 9.09
N SER A 13 2.10 -2.69 8.64
CA SER A 13 1.63 -1.68 7.70
C SER A 13 1.67 -2.24 6.29
N MET A 14 0.53 -2.28 5.63
CA MET A 14 0.42 -2.64 4.22
C MET A 14 0.27 -1.35 3.41
N ALA A 15 1.18 -1.09 2.49
CA ALA A 15 1.05 0.02 1.55
C ALA A 15 0.61 -0.52 0.18
N VAL A 16 -0.55 -0.07 -0.30
CA VAL A 16 -1.05 -0.39 -1.64
C VAL A 16 -0.89 0.85 -2.50
N VAL A 17 0.01 0.80 -3.47
CA VAL A 17 0.15 1.85 -4.47
C VAL A 17 -0.70 1.49 -5.68
N VAL A 18 -1.77 2.23 -5.92
CA VAL A 18 -2.60 2.06 -7.12
C VAL A 18 -2.19 3.10 -8.14
N GLY A 19 -1.40 2.70 -9.12
CA GLY A 19 -1.10 3.53 -10.29
C GLY A 19 -2.19 3.37 -11.34
N ALA A 20 -3.06 4.36 -11.53
CA ALA A 20 -3.91 4.45 -12.72
C ALA A 20 -3.14 5.21 -13.82
N GLY A 21 -2.11 4.56 -14.40
CA GLY A 21 -1.36 5.10 -15.52
C GLY A 21 -1.98 4.65 -16.84
N LEU A 22 -2.87 5.46 -17.42
CA LEU A 22 -3.13 5.35 -18.86
C LEU A 22 -1.93 5.96 -19.58
N ILE A 23 -0.97 5.11 -19.95
CA ILE A 23 0.08 5.46 -20.90
C ILE A 23 -0.54 5.32 -22.29
N GLY A 24 -1.23 6.31 -22.74
CA GLY A 24 -1.87 6.30 -24.04
C GLY A 24 -3.18 7.07 -24.03
N THR A 25 -3.24 8.12 -24.81
CA THR A 25 -4.37 9.02 -25.03
C THR A 25 -4.67 10.04 -23.93
N CYS A 26 -3.83 11.07 -23.79
CA CYS A 26 -4.31 12.40 -23.44
C CYS A 26 -5.09 12.98 -24.63
N ALA A 27 -6.28 12.50 -24.86
CA ALA A 27 -7.27 13.15 -25.64
C ALA A 27 -8.54 13.20 -24.80
N TYR A 28 -8.85 14.40 -24.35
CA TYR A 28 -10.07 14.81 -23.63
C TYR A 28 -10.09 14.60 -22.11
N GLU A 29 -9.96 15.72 -21.38
CA GLU A 29 -10.24 15.83 -19.95
C GLU A 29 -11.66 15.37 -19.56
N ASP A 30 -12.61 15.36 -20.49
CA ASP A 30 -13.97 14.88 -20.24
C ASP A 30 -14.14 13.35 -20.41
N SER A 31 -13.25 12.68 -21.14
CA SER A 31 -13.25 11.21 -21.25
C SER A 31 -12.63 10.54 -20.04
N ILE A 32 -11.71 11.18 -19.36
CA ILE A 32 -11.08 10.66 -18.12
C ILE A 32 -12.10 10.54 -17.00
N LYS A 33 -13.08 11.44 -16.93
CA LYS A 33 -14.19 11.34 -15.97
C LYS A 33 -15.20 10.23 -16.29
N ALA A 34 -15.30 9.82 -17.55
CA ALA A 34 -16.23 8.76 -17.97
C ALA A 34 -15.61 7.37 -18.01
N HIS A 35 -14.28 7.24 -18.02
CA HIS A 35 -13.55 5.96 -18.02
C HIS A 35 -12.64 5.77 -16.80
N ALA A 36 -12.55 6.71 -15.88
CA ALA A 36 -12.27 6.42 -14.49
C ALA A 36 -13.51 5.68 -13.92
N GLN A 37 -13.83 4.55 -14.53
CA GLN A 37 -14.58 3.53 -13.83
C GLN A 37 -13.83 3.36 -12.52
N GLU A 38 -14.48 3.65 -11.41
CA GLU A 38 -13.98 3.40 -10.08
C GLU A 38 -13.19 2.10 -10.15
N VAL A 39 -11.87 2.21 -10.11
CA VAL A 39 -11.05 1.05 -9.83
C VAL A 39 -11.68 0.54 -8.56
N ASN A 40 -12.34 -0.60 -8.64
CA ASN A 40 -13.03 -1.11 -7.48
C ASN A 40 -11.93 -1.43 -6.47
N ILE A 41 -11.63 -0.45 -5.62
CA ILE A 41 -10.59 -0.50 -4.61
C ILE A 41 -10.76 -1.79 -3.81
N GLN A 42 -12.00 -2.17 -3.49
CA GLN A 42 -12.31 -3.45 -2.84
C GLN A 42 -11.76 -4.67 -3.59
N LYS A 43 -11.86 -4.69 -4.92
CA LYS A 43 -11.33 -5.81 -5.71
C LYS A 43 -9.81 -5.84 -5.76
N LEU A 44 -9.16 -4.68 -5.67
CA LEU A 44 -7.70 -4.58 -5.54
C LEU A 44 -7.24 -4.98 -4.13
N GLU A 45 -7.97 -4.55 -3.10
CA GLU A 45 -7.76 -4.98 -1.71
C GLU A 45 -7.88 -6.50 -1.59
N GLU A 46 -8.99 -7.08 -2.04
CA GLU A 46 -9.18 -8.54 -2.03
C GLU A 46 -8.07 -9.28 -2.80
N THR A 47 -7.59 -8.71 -3.90
CA THR A 47 -6.52 -9.31 -4.70
C THR A 47 -5.17 -9.18 -4.00
N ALA A 48 -4.91 -8.04 -3.33
CA ALA A 48 -3.72 -7.81 -2.54
C ALA A 48 -3.70 -8.71 -1.30
N GLU A 49 -4.80 -8.80 -0.55
CA GLU A 49 -4.95 -9.71 0.58
C GLU A 49 -4.74 -11.17 0.17
N GLN A 50 -5.31 -11.59 -0.97
CA GLN A 50 -5.09 -12.94 -1.50
C GLN A 50 -3.64 -13.19 -1.92
N ALA A 51 -2.91 -12.16 -2.35
CA ALA A 51 -1.50 -12.28 -2.74
C ALA A 51 -0.56 -12.36 -1.53
N LEU A 52 -0.90 -11.69 -0.44
CA LEU A 52 -0.12 -11.66 0.80
C LEU A 52 -0.42 -12.84 1.74
N GLY A 53 -1.54 -13.53 1.51
CA GLY A 53 -2.00 -14.61 2.36
C GLY A 53 -2.73 -14.13 3.61
N ASP A 54 -3.47 -15.07 4.23
CA ASP A 54 -4.21 -14.80 5.46
C ASP A 54 -3.24 -14.74 6.65
N SER A 55 -2.92 -13.53 7.11
CA SER A 55 -2.12 -13.36 8.31
C SER A 55 -3.02 -13.59 9.54
N THR A 56 -3.13 -14.84 9.97
CA THR A 56 -3.77 -15.16 11.24
C THR A 56 -2.87 -14.72 12.39
N VAL A 57 -3.10 -13.52 12.91
CA VAL A 57 -2.54 -13.10 14.19
C VAL A 57 -3.39 -13.75 15.29
N GLU A 58 -2.76 -14.54 16.19
CA GLU A 58 -3.45 -15.07 17.36
C GLU A 58 -3.94 -13.90 18.24
N GLU A 59 -5.25 -13.85 18.47
CA GLU A 59 -5.89 -12.79 19.25
C GLU A 59 -5.71 -13.05 20.74
N ASP A 60 -4.83 -12.29 21.38
CA ASP A 60 -4.66 -12.32 22.83
C ASP A 60 -5.73 -11.47 23.57
N GLY A 61 -6.72 -10.95 22.84
CA GLY A 61 -7.79 -10.10 23.38
C GLY A 61 -7.38 -8.64 23.60
N SER A 62 -6.19 -8.21 23.15
CA SER A 62 -5.79 -6.81 23.14
C SER A 62 -6.35 -6.08 21.93
N LEU A 63 -6.44 -4.74 22.00
CA LEU A 63 -6.76 -3.93 20.85
C LEU A 63 -5.67 -4.12 19.80
N TYR A 64 -6.06 -4.58 18.64
CA TYR A 64 -5.20 -4.70 17.45
C TYR A 64 -5.53 -3.57 16.48
N LYS A 65 -4.52 -2.97 15.91
CA LYS A 65 -4.63 -1.94 14.89
C LYS A 65 -3.88 -2.38 13.64
N ASP A 66 -4.56 -2.35 12.52
CA ASP A 66 -4.00 -2.57 11.20
C ASP A 66 -4.15 -1.29 10.37
N GLU A 67 -3.11 -0.92 9.65
CA GLU A 67 -3.08 0.28 8.83
C GLU A 67 -2.76 -0.09 7.38
N SER A 68 -3.62 0.37 6.48
CA SER A 68 -3.41 0.26 5.04
C SER A 68 -3.32 1.64 4.41
N VAL A 69 -2.24 1.90 3.69
CA VAL A 69 -1.99 3.17 3.01
C VAL A 69 -2.21 3.02 1.51
N TYR A 70 -3.18 3.75 0.98
CA TYR A 70 -3.53 3.77 -0.43
C TYR A 70 -2.99 5.02 -1.10
N VAL A 71 -2.16 4.85 -2.10
CA VAL A 71 -1.53 5.94 -2.83
C VAL A 71 -1.97 5.92 -4.28
N LYS A 72 -2.58 7.02 -4.74
CA LYS A 72 -2.84 7.25 -6.16
C LYS A 72 -1.70 8.05 -6.74
N ALA A 73 -1.01 7.50 -7.71
CA ALA A 73 0.08 8.15 -8.44
C ALA A 73 -0.20 8.18 -9.94
N ASP A 74 0.39 9.14 -10.63
CA ASP A 74 0.40 9.15 -12.10
C ASP A 74 1.51 8.24 -12.66
N ALA A 75 1.58 8.12 -13.98
CA ALA A 75 2.57 7.27 -14.66
C ALA A 75 4.04 7.70 -14.41
N SER A 76 4.30 8.89 -13.91
CA SER A 76 5.64 9.33 -13.52
C SER A 76 6.02 8.95 -12.08
N GLY A 77 5.09 8.35 -11.33
CA GLY A 77 5.24 8.07 -9.90
C GLY A 77 4.86 9.23 -9.00
N LYS A 78 4.38 10.35 -9.55
CA LYS A 78 3.97 11.49 -8.74
C LYS A 78 2.68 11.16 -7.98
N VAL A 79 2.74 11.26 -6.66
CA VAL A 79 1.59 11.06 -5.77
C VAL A 79 0.57 12.18 -5.97
N ASN A 80 -0.69 11.81 -6.17
CA ASN A 80 -1.82 12.72 -6.30
C ASN A 80 -2.71 12.73 -5.06
N GLU A 81 -2.82 11.59 -4.38
CA GLU A 81 -3.65 11.42 -3.20
C GLU A 81 -3.12 10.29 -2.34
N THR A 82 -3.16 10.47 -1.03
CA THR A 82 -2.87 9.41 -0.06
C THR A 82 -4.06 9.27 0.88
N THR A 83 -4.65 8.08 0.91
CA THR A 83 -5.73 7.70 1.81
C THR A 83 -5.20 6.61 2.75
N VAL A 84 -5.49 6.73 4.03
CA VAL A 84 -5.13 5.72 5.03
C VAL A 84 -6.41 5.13 5.57
N THR A 85 -6.49 3.81 5.58
CA THR A 85 -7.56 3.04 6.21
C THR A 85 -7.02 2.35 7.45
N GLU A 86 -7.73 2.52 8.54
CA GLU A 86 -7.42 1.95 9.84
C GLU A 86 -8.48 0.92 10.22
N TRP A 87 -8.04 -0.27 10.60
CA TRP A 87 -8.88 -1.27 11.19
C TRP A 87 -8.55 -1.43 12.68
N LEU A 88 -9.49 -1.05 13.53
CA LEU A 88 -9.40 -1.25 14.96
C LEU A 88 -10.23 -2.47 15.33
N LYS A 89 -9.57 -3.55 15.68
CA LYS A 89 -10.19 -4.77 16.15
C LYS A 89 -10.36 -4.69 17.66
N ASN A 90 -11.61 -4.63 18.11
CA ASN A 90 -11.94 -4.50 19.51
C ASN A 90 -12.76 -5.69 20.01
N PRO A 91 -12.11 -6.71 20.57
CA PRO A 91 -12.80 -7.87 21.11
C PRO A 91 -13.61 -7.56 22.38
N ASN A 92 -13.40 -6.38 23.00
CA ASN A 92 -14.08 -5.98 24.22
C ASN A 92 -15.26 -5.04 23.94
N ASN A 93 -16.32 -5.15 24.76
CA ASN A 93 -17.44 -4.21 24.72
C ASN A 93 -17.01 -2.84 25.28
N GLY A 94 -17.42 -1.77 24.60
CA GLY A 94 -17.24 -0.41 25.10
C GLY A 94 -16.79 0.59 24.03
N LYS A 95 -16.03 1.58 24.46
CA LYS A 95 -15.42 2.57 23.60
C LYS A 95 -14.04 2.09 23.15
N THR A 96 -13.73 2.35 21.90
CA THR A 96 -12.40 2.15 21.33
C THR A 96 -11.75 3.51 21.09
N GLU A 97 -10.57 3.69 21.65
CA GLU A 97 -9.81 4.94 21.54
C GLU A 97 -8.60 4.74 20.65
N ASP A 98 -8.37 5.69 19.77
CA ASP A 98 -7.21 5.75 18.90
C ASP A 98 -6.69 7.19 18.80
N VAL A 99 -5.48 7.37 18.26
CA VAL A 99 -4.90 8.67 17.96
C VAL A 99 -4.59 8.72 16.49
N THR A 100 -5.12 9.71 15.80
CA THR A 100 -4.92 9.89 14.36
C THR A 100 -4.61 11.34 14.02
N GLU A 101 -3.76 11.54 13.02
CA GLU A 101 -3.50 12.83 12.40
C GLU A 101 -4.16 12.95 11.01
N LEU A 102 -5.00 11.97 10.67
CA LEU A 102 -5.70 11.95 9.38
C LEU A 102 -6.73 13.08 9.31
N GLN A 103 -6.88 13.63 8.11
CA GLN A 103 -7.90 14.61 7.77
C GLN A 103 -9.12 13.90 7.18
N ASN A 104 -10.29 14.54 7.27
CA ASN A 104 -11.53 14.02 6.66
C ASN A 104 -11.87 12.59 7.10
N VAL A 105 -11.71 12.30 8.39
CA VAL A 105 -11.97 10.96 8.95
C VAL A 105 -13.43 10.57 8.74
N GLU A 106 -13.66 9.36 8.22
CA GLU A 106 -14.99 8.77 8.03
C GLU A 106 -14.99 7.28 8.34
N ASN A 107 -16.11 6.78 8.86
CA ASN A 107 -16.33 5.34 9.04
C ASN A 107 -16.69 4.73 7.67
N VAL A 108 -15.93 3.74 7.21
CA VAL A 108 -16.12 3.13 5.89
C VAL A 108 -16.86 1.80 5.94
N LYS A 109 -17.08 1.25 7.15
CA LYS A 109 -17.76 -0.04 7.32
C LYS A 109 -18.56 -0.06 8.60
N GLY A 110 -19.77 0.47 8.52
CA GLY A 110 -20.70 0.54 9.67
C GLY A 110 -21.27 1.93 9.86
N ASP A 111 -21.93 2.14 10.99
CA ASP A 111 -22.60 3.38 11.36
C ASP A 111 -22.15 3.93 12.72
N GLU A 112 -21.06 3.36 13.26
CA GLU A 112 -20.48 3.78 14.52
C GLU A 112 -19.98 5.23 14.42
N THR A 113 -20.35 6.01 15.43
CA THR A 113 -19.97 7.43 15.51
C THR A 113 -18.76 7.62 16.41
N TYR A 114 -18.06 8.71 16.20
CA TYR A 114 -16.89 9.07 16.99
C TYR A 114 -16.92 10.52 17.48
N THR A 115 -16.05 10.81 18.43
CA THR A 115 -15.72 12.17 18.87
C THR A 115 -14.22 12.36 18.81
N THR A 116 -13.79 13.55 18.46
CA THR A 116 -12.37 13.94 18.47
C THR A 116 -12.12 14.97 19.57
N ASP A 117 -10.92 14.96 20.12
CA ASP A 117 -10.40 16.04 20.97
C ASP A 117 -9.41 16.94 20.18
N SER A 118 -8.85 17.93 20.88
CA SER A 118 -7.89 18.87 20.29
C SER A 118 -6.48 18.28 20.10
N GLU A 119 -6.23 17.08 20.60
CA GLU A 119 -4.93 16.40 20.53
C GLU A 119 -4.92 15.27 19.48
N GLY A 120 -6.01 15.15 18.69
CA GLY A 120 -6.15 14.14 17.64
C GLY A 120 -6.61 12.78 18.16
N SER A 121 -7.01 12.66 19.44
CA SER A 121 -7.62 11.43 19.93
C SER A 121 -9.00 11.25 19.32
N VAL A 122 -9.29 10.04 18.85
CA VAL A 122 -10.57 9.63 18.27
C VAL A 122 -11.18 8.57 19.18
N SER A 123 -12.38 8.86 19.71
CA SER A 123 -13.11 7.93 20.58
C SER A 123 -14.35 7.43 19.86
N TRP A 124 -14.33 6.17 19.46
CA TRP A 124 -15.39 5.49 18.75
C TRP A 124 -16.39 4.85 19.71
N LYS A 125 -17.67 4.94 19.38
CA LYS A 125 -18.72 4.16 20.08
C LYS A 125 -18.82 2.78 19.43
N SER A 126 -17.83 1.93 19.66
CA SER A 126 -17.67 0.65 18.98
C SER A 126 -18.68 -0.42 19.42
N GLU A 127 -19.14 -0.37 20.69
CA GLU A 127 -20.08 -1.36 21.25
C GLU A 127 -19.63 -2.83 21.02
N GLY A 128 -18.33 -3.06 21.01
CA GLY A 128 -17.72 -4.38 20.77
C GLY A 128 -17.60 -4.80 19.31
N LYS A 129 -17.88 -3.89 18.38
CA LYS A 129 -17.65 -4.12 16.95
C LYS A 129 -16.32 -3.55 16.51
N ASP A 130 -15.73 -4.18 15.53
CA ASP A 130 -14.56 -3.64 14.84
C ASP A 130 -14.89 -2.31 14.17
N ILE A 131 -13.93 -1.41 14.18
CA ILE A 131 -14.05 -0.10 13.54
C ILE A 131 -13.14 -0.06 12.32
N TYR A 132 -13.71 0.33 11.20
CA TYR A 132 -12.98 0.60 9.97
C TYR A 132 -13.19 2.05 9.59
N TYR A 133 -12.15 2.84 9.70
CA TYR A 133 -12.23 4.24 9.29
C TYR A 133 -11.11 4.60 8.33
N GLN A 134 -11.33 5.62 7.54
CA GLN A 134 -10.33 6.16 6.63
C GLN A 134 -10.21 7.67 6.78
N GLY A 135 -9.11 8.19 6.27
CA GLY A 135 -8.86 9.61 6.13
C GLY A 135 -7.76 9.88 5.13
N THR A 136 -7.50 11.15 4.86
CA THR A 136 -6.44 11.58 3.96
C THR A 136 -5.25 12.14 4.73
N THR A 137 -4.06 12.10 4.13
CA THR A 137 -2.85 12.68 4.71
C THR A 137 -1.97 13.30 3.63
N ASP A 138 -1.28 14.39 4.01
CA ASP A 138 -0.24 15.03 3.19
C ASP A 138 1.17 14.71 3.72
N LYS A 139 1.30 13.77 4.66
CA LYS A 139 2.61 13.35 5.19
C LYS A 139 3.44 12.68 4.11
N GLU A 140 4.75 12.85 4.21
CA GLU A 140 5.70 12.07 3.41
C GLU A 140 5.55 10.59 3.70
N LEU A 141 5.58 9.79 2.65
CA LEU A 141 5.46 8.35 2.75
C LEU A 141 6.78 7.75 3.26
N PRO A 142 6.74 6.70 4.11
CA PRO A 142 7.95 6.06 4.61
C PRO A 142 8.67 5.20 3.57
N VAL A 143 8.04 4.97 2.41
CA VAL A 143 8.61 4.21 1.30
C VAL A 143 8.56 5.07 0.05
N ASP A 144 9.73 5.31 -0.55
CA ASP A 144 9.84 5.95 -1.87
C ASP A 144 9.54 4.93 -2.97
N VAL A 145 8.83 5.40 -4.00
CA VAL A 145 8.50 4.60 -5.18
C VAL A 145 9.06 5.28 -6.43
N GLU A 146 10.03 4.66 -7.08
CA GLU A 146 10.57 5.11 -8.35
C GLU A 146 10.01 4.25 -9.50
N ILE A 147 9.45 4.90 -10.53
CA ILE A 147 8.98 4.23 -11.74
C ILE A 147 9.88 4.63 -12.90
N THR A 148 10.48 3.65 -13.54
CA THR A 148 11.35 3.84 -14.71
C THR A 148 10.83 3.07 -15.91
N TYR A 149 11.03 3.65 -17.10
CA TYR A 149 10.57 3.08 -18.36
C TYR A 149 11.72 2.91 -19.35
N THR A 150 11.69 1.79 -20.08
CA THR A 150 12.49 1.61 -21.29
C THR A 150 11.61 1.18 -22.45
N LEU A 151 11.85 1.74 -23.63
CA LEU A 151 11.21 1.35 -24.88
C LEU A 151 12.29 0.81 -25.82
N ASP A 152 12.17 -0.45 -26.23
CA ASP A 152 13.18 -1.16 -27.04
C ASP A 152 14.59 -1.06 -26.43
N GLY A 153 14.67 -1.20 -25.09
CA GLY A 153 15.92 -1.14 -24.32
C GLY A 153 16.51 0.26 -24.13
N LYS A 154 15.79 1.34 -24.50
CA LYS A 154 16.22 2.72 -24.29
C LYS A 154 15.38 3.39 -23.22
N LYS A 155 16.03 4.04 -22.24
CA LYS A 155 15.34 4.81 -21.20
C LYS A 155 14.49 5.91 -21.83
N VAL A 156 13.23 6.02 -21.39
CA VAL A 156 12.27 7.03 -21.83
C VAL A 156 11.52 7.58 -20.63
N GLU A 157 10.93 8.76 -20.76
CA GLU A 157 10.04 9.28 -19.75
C GLU A 157 8.58 8.89 -20.06
N ALA A 158 7.74 8.72 -19.05
CA ALA A 158 6.33 8.33 -19.21
C ALA A 158 5.59 9.21 -20.25
N LYS A 159 5.81 10.52 -20.20
CA LYS A 159 5.20 11.49 -21.14
C LYS A 159 5.55 11.27 -22.62
N ASP A 160 6.70 10.64 -22.90
CA ASP A 160 7.22 10.41 -24.25
C ASP A 160 6.76 9.07 -24.84
N LEU A 161 6.01 8.26 -24.07
CA LEU A 161 5.49 6.96 -24.51
C LEU A 161 4.24 7.08 -25.37
N LYS A 162 3.54 8.21 -25.30
CA LYS A 162 2.30 8.42 -26.04
C LYS A 162 2.45 8.19 -27.54
N GLY A 163 1.65 7.24 -28.07
CA GLY A 163 1.65 6.91 -29.49
C GLY A 163 2.92 6.23 -29.99
N LYS A 164 3.68 5.62 -29.10
CA LYS A 164 4.84 4.80 -29.44
C LYS A 164 4.45 3.32 -29.43
N ASP A 165 5.01 2.59 -30.37
CA ASP A 165 4.95 1.13 -30.42
C ASP A 165 6.33 0.58 -30.10
N GLY A 166 6.40 -0.60 -29.47
CA GLY A 166 7.65 -1.27 -29.15
C GLY A 166 7.56 -2.14 -27.89
N LYS A 167 8.67 -2.75 -27.52
CA LYS A 167 8.79 -3.48 -26.26
C LYS A 167 8.96 -2.46 -25.12
N LEU A 168 7.91 -2.28 -24.33
CA LEU A 168 7.91 -1.46 -23.13
C LEU A 168 8.30 -2.31 -21.92
N GLU A 169 9.26 -1.85 -21.15
CA GLU A 169 9.56 -2.38 -19.82
C GLU A 169 9.33 -1.25 -18.82
N MET A 170 8.59 -1.56 -17.75
CA MET A 170 8.35 -0.65 -16.63
C MET A 170 8.90 -1.31 -15.38
N LYS A 171 9.88 -0.68 -14.75
CA LYS A 171 10.39 -1.10 -13.44
C LYS A 171 9.83 -0.20 -12.36
N VAL A 172 9.26 -0.81 -11.31
CA VAL A 172 8.87 -0.15 -10.07
C VAL A 172 9.84 -0.57 -8.99
N GLN A 173 10.53 0.39 -8.40
CA GLN A 173 11.50 0.19 -7.32
C GLN A 173 10.97 0.82 -6.05
N TYR A 174 11.00 0.09 -4.95
CA TYR A 174 10.66 0.57 -3.61
C TYR A 174 11.91 0.80 -2.79
N THR A 175 11.94 1.90 -2.04
CA THR A 175 13.04 2.22 -1.11
C THR A 175 12.45 2.59 0.24
N ASN A 176 12.69 1.76 1.25
CA ASN A 176 12.23 2.01 2.61
C ASN A 176 13.12 3.04 3.29
N GLN A 177 12.52 4.12 3.79
CA GLN A 177 13.21 5.21 4.49
C GLN A 177 13.05 5.11 6.02
N SER A 178 12.22 4.16 6.50
CA SER A 178 11.87 4.05 7.92
C SER A 178 12.71 2.98 8.60
N LYS A 179 13.49 3.40 9.61
CA LYS A 179 14.26 2.49 10.47
C LYS A 179 13.97 2.77 11.93
N GLU A 180 13.97 1.72 12.71
CA GLU A 180 13.82 1.78 14.17
C GLU A 180 14.89 0.95 14.87
N THR A 181 15.27 1.40 16.07
CA THR A 181 16.13 0.60 16.94
C THR A 181 15.27 -0.31 17.80
N VAL A 182 15.42 -1.61 17.62
CA VAL A 182 14.70 -2.64 18.36
C VAL A 182 15.65 -3.45 19.25
N ASP A 183 15.14 -3.95 20.38
CA ASP A 183 15.89 -4.89 21.22
C ASP A 183 15.67 -6.32 20.70
N VAL A 184 16.73 -6.94 20.23
CA VAL A 184 16.72 -8.35 19.80
C VAL A 184 17.58 -9.15 20.76
N SER A 185 16.94 -9.86 21.68
CA SER A 185 17.63 -10.71 22.67
C SER A 185 18.64 -9.97 23.56
N GLY A 186 18.38 -8.69 23.88
CA GLY A 186 19.24 -7.86 24.72
C GLY A 186 20.28 -7.04 23.96
N GLU A 187 20.28 -7.11 22.65
CA GLU A 187 21.11 -6.29 21.76
C GLU A 187 20.23 -5.28 21.03
N SER A 188 20.67 -4.02 21.00
CA SER A 188 20.01 -2.96 20.23
C SER A 188 20.43 -3.06 18.76
N VAL A 189 19.47 -3.37 17.89
CA VAL A 189 19.67 -3.52 16.45
C VAL A 189 18.82 -2.49 15.71
N GLU A 190 19.41 -1.83 14.70
CA GLU A 190 18.66 -0.99 13.77
C GLU A 190 18.04 -1.86 12.68
N MET A 191 16.72 -1.79 12.54
CA MET A 191 15.95 -2.57 11.55
C MET A 191 15.00 -1.65 10.78
N TYR A 192 14.75 -1.99 9.54
CA TYR A 192 13.69 -1.34 8.76
C TYR A 192 12.32 -1.68 9.34
N THR A 193 11.43 -0.69 9.41
CA THR A 193 10.00 -0.95 9.63
C THR A 193 9.50 -1.82 8.49
N PRO A 194 8.89 -2.99 8.77
CA PRO A 194 8.45 -3.89 7.71
C PRO A 194 7.26 -3.31 6.95
N PHE A 195 7.37 -3.24 5.62
CA PHE A 195 6.29 -2.86 4.72
C PHE A 195 6.09 -3.94 3.65
N ALA A 196 4.82 -4.28 3.39
CA ALA A 196 4.43 -5.03 2.22
C ALA A 196 3.86 -4.04 1.18
N MET A 197 4.54 -3.93 0.05
CA MET A 197 4.18 -3.03 -1.04
C MET A 197 3.41 -3.77 -2.11
N VAL A 198 2.28 -3.21 -2.52
CA VAL A 198 1.47 -3.72 -3.63
C VAL A 198 1.22 -2.59 -4.61
N THR A 199 1.68 -2.74 -5.85
CA THR A 199 1.32 -1.81 -6.92
C THR A 199 0.38 -2.50 -7.89
N ALA A 200 -0.76 -1.88 -8.17
CA ALA A 200 -1.71 -2.36 -9.14
C ALA A 200 -1.90 -1.35 -10.29
N MET A 201 -1.98 -1.86 -11.50
CA MET A 201 -2.26 -1.07 -12.68
C MET A 201 -3.19 -1.82 -13.64
N MET A 202 -3.95 -1.06 -14.44
CA MET A 202 -4.80 -1.62 -15.48
C MET A 202 -4.21 -1.31 -16.84
N LEU A 203 -4.04 -2.35 -17.65
CA LEU A 203 -3.51 -2.27 -19.02
C LEU A 203 -4.57 -2.76 -20.00
N PRO A 204 -5.16 -1.88 -20.86
CA PRO A 204 -6.09 -2.28 -21.91
C PRO A 204 -5.45 -3.28 -22.90
N ASN A 205 -6.17 -4.35 -23.23
CA ASN A 205 -5.65 -5.44 -24.09
C ASN A 205 -5.46 -5.04 -25.55
N ASP A 206 -6.14 -3.98 -26.00
CA ASP A 206 -6.00 -3.42 -27.35
C ASP A 206 -4.75 -2.54 -27.50
N GLU A 207 -4.21 -2.04 -26.38
CA GLU A 207 -2.97 -1.25 -26.35
C GLU A 207 -1.76 -2.05 -25.89
N TYR A 208 -1.95 -3.00 -24.95
CA TYR A 208 -0.86 -3.77 -24.33
C TYR A 208 -1.04 -5.27 -24.57
N THR A 209 -0.10 -5.86 -25.29
CA THR A 209 -0.09 -7.30 -25.59
C THR A 209 1.11 -7.98 -24.96
N ASN A 210 1.00 -9.29 -24.67
CA ASN A 210 2.08 -10.10 -24.09
C ASN A 210 2.66 -9.51 -22.79
N VAL A 211 1.76 -9.06 -21.90
CA VAL A 211 2.13 -8.52 -20.59
C VAL A 211 2.75 -9.63 -19.75
N MET A 212 3.87 -9.34 -19.11
CA MET A 212 4.58 -10.23 -18.20
C MET A 212 4.98 -9.45 -16.94
N ILE A 213 5.19 -10.13 -15.84
CA ILE A 213 5.69 -9.58 -14.60
C ILE A 213 6.59 -10.62 -13.91
N ASP A 214 7.66 -10.19 -13.26
CA ASP A 214 8.55 -11.07 -12.50
C ASP A 214 8.03 -11.33 -11.07
N HIS A 215 7.81 -10.28 -10.28
CA HIS A 215 7.35 -10.39 -8.89
C HIS A 215 5.90 -9.89 -8.74
N GLY A 216 4.95 -10.75 -9.06
CA GLY A 216 3.55 -10.35 -8.99
C GLY A 216 2.59 -11.29 -9.70
N LYS A 217 1.44 -10.74 -10.05
CA LYS A 217 0.34 -11.49 -10.67
C LYS A 217 -0.35 -10.66 -11.75
N ILE A 218 -0.80 -11.33 -12.81
CA ILE A 218 -1.64 -10.74 -13.85
C ILE A 218 -3.02 -11.40 -13.77
N VAL A 219 -4.06 -10.60 -13.68
CA VAL A 219 -5.45 -11.04 -13.71
C VAL A 219 -6.13 -10.43 -14.92
N SER A 220 -6.58 -11.27 -15.85
CA SER A 220 -7.37 -10.82 -17.00
C SER A 220 -8.80 -10.52 -16.58
N ASP A 221 -9.29 -9.33 -16.92
CA ASP A 221 -10.64 -8.86 -16.66
C ASP A 221 -11.26 -8.28 -17.94
N GLY A 222 -11.76 -9.18 -18.80
CA GLY A 222 -12.40 -8.83 -20.06
C GLY A 222 -11.47 -8.17 -21.07
N ASP A 223 -11.56 -6.87 -21.21
CA ASP A 223 -10.82 -6.05 -22.18
C ASP A 223 -9.50 -5.48 -21.65
N LYS A 224 -9.13 -5.84 -20.42
CA LYS A 224 -7.92 -5.33 -19.74
C LYS A 224 -7.22 -6.41 -18.92
N ASN A 225 -5.95 -6.19 -18.63
CA ASN A 225 -5.20 -6.92 -17.63
C ASN A 225 -5.01 -6.03 -16.40
N ILE A 226 -5.27 -6.59 -15.22
CA ILE A 226 -4.87 -6.01 -13.94
C ILE A 226 -3.53 -6.63 -13.59
N VAL A 227 -2.50 -5.81 -13.53
CA VAL A 227 -1.15 -6.22 -13.15
C VAL A 227 -0.93 -5.81 -11.71
N VAL A 228 -0.53 -6.76 -10.88
CA VAL A 228 -0.28 -6.56 -9.45
C VAL A 228 1.16 -6.95 -9.16
N GLY A 229 2.00 -5.96 -8.86
CA GLY A 229 3.39 -6.15 -8.45
C GLY A 229 3.53 -6.10 -6.94
N LEU A 230 4.49 -6.85 -6.41
CA LEU A 230 4.77 -6.97 -4.98
C LEU A 230 6.19 -6.53 -4.66
N GLY A 231 6.40 -6.04 -3.42
CA GLY A 231 7.72 -5.72 -2.90
C GLY A 231 7.75 -5.66 -1.38
N PHE A 232 8.91 -5.93 -0.80
CA PHE A 232 9.14 -5.96 0.66
C PHE A 232 10.45 -5.22 1.00
N PRO A 233 10.50 -3.90 0.77
CA PRO A 233 11.75 -3.14 0.86
C PRO A 233 12.35 -3.15 2.27
N GLY A 234 13.64 -3.48 2.37
CA GLY A 234 14.40 -3.59 3.63
C GLY A 234 14.19 -4.91 4.38
N MET A 235 13.38 -5.83 3.87
CA MET A 235 13.12 -7.10 4.56
C MET A 235 14.29 -8.07 4.43
N GLU A 236 15.00 -8.08 3.31
CA GLU A 236 16.19 -8.93 3.11
C GLU A 236 17.28 -8.56 4.12
N GLU A 237 17.52 -7.25 4.33
CA GLU A 237 18.47 -6.75 5.31
C GLU A 237 18.05 -7.10 6.74
N ASN A 238 16.77 -6.95 7.08
CA ASN A 238 16.24 -7.30 8.40
C ASN A 238 16.45 -8.77 8.74
N LEU A 239 16.28 -9.65 7.76
CA LEU A 239 16.48 -11.08 7.91
C LEU A 239 17.96 -11.48 7.87
N ASN A 240 18.85 -10.54 7.50
CA ASN A 240 20.30 -10.77 7.37
C ASN A 240 20.60 -12.05 6.58
N LEU A 241 20.02 -12.13 5.37
CA LEU A 241 20.15 -13.31 4.49
C LEU A 241 21.45 -13.31 3.71
N GLU A 242 22.16 -12.19 3.64
CA GLU A 242 23.40 -12.04 2.91
C GLU A 242 24.45 -13.06 3.39
N GLY A 243 24.96 -13.88 2.47
CA GLY A 243 25.97 -14.90 2.76
C GLY A 243 25.47 -16.16 3.48
N LYS A 244 24.15 -16.33 3.63
CA LYS A 244 23.53 -17.58 4.12
C LYS A 244 23.12 -18.45 2.93
N ASP A 245 23.21 -19.77 3.07
CA ASP A 245 22.72 -20.75 2.08
C ASP A 245 21.16 -20.84 2.12
N ILE A 246 20.50 -19.68 2.10
CA ILE A 246 19.04 -19.58 2.09
C ILE A 246 18.68 -18.85 0.79
N ASP A 247 18.08 -19.59 -0.14
CA ASP A 247 17.61 -19.08 -1.42
C ASP A 247 16.14 -18.65 -1.27
N ILE A 248 15.94 -17.46 -0.68
CA ILE A 248 14.63 -16.81 -0.58
C ILE A 248 14.74 -15.49 -1.35
N ASP A 249 13.90 -15.33 -2.37
CA ASP A 249 13.76 -14.10 -3.12
C ASP A 249 12.74 -13.18 -2.42
N ILE A 250 13.25 -12.06 -1.88
CA ILE A 250 12.43 -11.02 -1.22
C ILE A 250 12.57 -9.75 -2.03
N PRO A 251 11.68 -9.53 -3.01
CA PRO A 251 11.83 -8.42 -3.95
C PRO A 251 11.60 -7.07 -3.28
N ASP A 252 12.40 -6.08 -3.66
CA ASP A 252 12.16 -4.65 -3.41
C ASP A 252 11.69 -3.92 -4.68
N SER A 253 11.52 -4.66 -5.77
CA SER A 253 11.12 -4.14 -7.08
C SER A 253 10.43 -5.21 -7.91
N PHE A 254 9.76 -4.76 -8.99
CA PHE A 254 9.25 -5.65 -10.04
C PHE A 254 9.36 -4.98 -11.42
N THR A 255 9.33 -5.80 -12.45
CA THR A 255 9.38 -5.36 -13.85
C THR A 255 8.31 -6.06 -14.68
#